data_c5639823a907f5d2e7b24f4ebad856f3
#
_entry.id   c5639823a907f5d2e7b24f4ebad856f3
#
_cell.length_a   1.000
_cell.length_b   1.000
_cell.length_c   1.000
_cell.angle_alpha   90.00
_cell.angle_beta   90.00
_cell.angle_gamma   90.00
#
_symmetry.space_group_name_H-M   'P 1'
#
loop_
_entity.id
_entity.type
_entity.pdbx_description
1 polymer ?
#
loop_
_entity_poly.entity_id
_entity_poly.type
_entity_poly.pdbx_seq_one_letter_code
_entity_poly.pdbx_strand_id
1 'polypeptide(L)'
;MANDPMKPRISVITLGVNDLEKSLTFYRDGLGLQTTGIIGTEFKGDETHPSGALVMFELQNGLILALYPRTELAKDAKEPVGVASPTEFSLGHLVQNKEEVDALMKRAEAAGATVTDEPHERPWGIYSGYFKDVDGHLWEIVWNPHMLPE
;
A
#
# COMPACT_ATOMS: atom_id res chain seq x y z
N MET A 1 7.50 -15.87 25.02
CA MET A 1 7.19 -17.30 25.30
C MET A 1 6.26 -17.84 24.23
N ALA A 2 6.38 -19.14 23.92
CA ALA A 2 5.61 -19.77 22.84
C ALA A 2 4.10 -19.69 23.01
N ASN A 3 3.62 -19.59 24.26
CA ASN A 3 2.17 -19.56 24.57
C ASN A 3 1.62 -18.14 24.76
N ASP A 4 2.45 -17.13 24.61
CA ASP A 4 1.96 -15.75 24.73
C ASP A 4 1.14 -15.38 23.49
N PRO A 5 0.06 -14.61 23.65
CA PRO A 5 -0.69 -14.13 22.48
C PRO A 5 0.16 -13.18 21.65
N MET A 6 -0.18 -13.06 20.37
CA MET A 6 0.44 -12.09 19.48
C MET A 6 0.18 -10.67 19.99
N LYS A 7 1.19 -9.81 20.03
CA LYS A 7 0.99 -8.40 20.33
C LYS A 7 0.05 -7.79 19.25
N PRO A 8 -0.88 -6.92 19.65
CA PRO A 8 -1.92 -6.42 18.72
C PRO A 8 -1.36 -5.31 17.80
N ARG A 9 -0.45 -5.67 16.92
CA ARG A 9 0.09 -4.72 15.94
C ARG A 9 0.51 -5.42 14.66
N ILE A 10 0.43 -4.65 13.57
CA ILE A 10 1.07 -4.99 12.31
C ILE A 10 2.18 -3.96 12.11
N SER A 11 3.40 -4.41 11.88
CA SER A 11 4.56 -3.53 11.79
C SER A 11 4.97 -3.23 10.36
N VAL A 12 4.67 -4.15 9.43
CA VAL A 12 5.03 -4.00 8.01
C VAL A 12 3.90 -4.54 7.16
N ILE A 13 3.50 -3.77 6.15
CA ILE A 13 2.64 -4.26 5.07
C ILE A 13 3.51 -4.28 3.82
N THR A 14 3.67 -5.45 3.22
CA THR A 14 4.44 -5.61 1.98
C THR A 14 3.49 -5.83 0.81
N LEU A 15 3.58 -4.97 -0.19
CA LEU A 15 2.82 -5.10 -1.42
C LEU A 15 3.70 -5.74 -2.49
N GLY A 16 3.21 -6.84 -3.08
CA GLY A 16 3.86 -7.44 -4.23
C GLY A 16 3.61 -6.59 -5.47
N VAL A 17 4.67 -6.19 -6.16
CA VAL A 17 4.57 -5.29 -7.30
C VAL A 17 5.18 -5.93 -8.54
N ASN A 18 4.72 -5.52 -9.72
CA ASN A 18 5.25 -6.04 -10.99
C ASN A 18 6.52 -5.33 -11.40
N ASP A 19 6.58 -4.01 -11.18
CA ASP A 19 7.70 -3.15 -11.57
C ASP A 19 8.01 -2.22 -10.40
N LEU A 20 9.11 -2.51 -9.71
CA LEU A 20 9.49 -1.79 -8.49
C LEU A 20 9.70 -0.30 -8.73
N GLU A 21 10.33 0.07 -9.86
CA GLU A 21 10.56 1.48 -10.23
C GLU A 21 9.25 2.22 -10.47
N LYS A 22 8.32 1.59 -11.19
CA LYS A 22 7.02 2.17 -11.49
C LYS A 22 6.20 2.38 -10.22
N SER A 23 6.22 1.40 -9.33
CA SER A 23 5.50 1.48 -8.07
C SER A 23 6.13 2.52 -7.14
N LEU A 24 7.46 2.58 -7.09
CA LEU A 24 8.17 3.62 -6.34
C LEU A 24 7.77 5.01 -6.83
N THR A 25 7.74 5.22 -8.13
CA THR A 25 7.35 6.51 -8.72
C THR A 25 5.92 6.89 -8.33
N PHE A 26 5.01 5.92 -8.36
CA PHE A 26 3.62 6.17 -7.96
C PHE A 26 3.53 6.67 -6.51
N TYR A 27 4.14 5.93 -5.57
CA TYR A 27 4.02 6.25 -4.15
C TYR A 27 4.87 7.45 -3.72
N ARG A 28 6.11 7.55 -4.22
CA ARG A 28 7.01 8.65 -3.87
C ARG A 28 6.64 9.95 -4.58
N ASP A 29 6.62 9.91 -5.90
CA ASP A 29 6.43 11.14 -6.71
C ASP A 29 4.93 11.45 -6.85
N GLY A 30 4.11 10.42 -7.05
CA GLY A 30 2.68 10.58 -7.21
C GLY A 30 1.98 10.96 -5.91
N LEU A 31 2.11 10.16 -4.88
CA LEU A 31 1.43 10.40 -3.60
C LEU A 31 2.25 11.23 -2.62
N GLY A 32 3.55 11.39 -2.86
CA GLY A 32 4.41 12.22 -2.02
C GLY A 32 4.94 11.52 -0.78
N LEU A 33 4.92 10.20 -0.72
CA LEU A 33 5.48 9.47 0.40
C LEU A 33 7.01 9.49 0.34
N GLN A 34 7.65 9.68 1.49
CA GLN A 34 9.10 9.78 1.56
C GLN A 34 9.74 8.42 1.74
N THR A 35 10.86 8.21 1.06
CA THR A 35 11.63 6.98 1.13
C THR A 35 13.08 7.25 0.72
N THR A 36 13.99 6.37 1.11
CA THR A 36 15.36 6.40 0.63
C THR A 36 15.49 5.75 -0.76
N GLY A 37 14.41 5.23 -1.33
CA GLY A 37 14.40 4.59 -2.64
C GLY A 37 14.66 3.09 -2.57
N ILE A 38 15.12 2.52 -3.68
CA ILE A 38 15.39 1.09 -3.76
C ILE A 38 16.67 0.77 -3.00
N ILE A 39 16.59 -0.17 -2.06
CA ILE A 39 17.71 -0.67 -1.28
C ILE A 39 17.84 -2.18 -1.48
N GLY A 40 18.95 -2.76 -1.01
CA GLY A 40 19.16 -4.20 -1.05
C GLY A 40 19.55 -4.75 -2.42
N THR A 41 19.94 -3.89 -3.35
CA THR A 41 20.31 -4.31 -4.72
C THR A 41 21.58 -5.15 -4.78
N GLU A 42 22.41 -5.14 -3.73
CA GLU A 42 23.59 -6.00 -3.62
C GLU A 42 23.23 -7.48 -3.47
N PHE A 43 22.02 -7.78 -3.02
CA PHE A 43 21.52 -9.15 -2.88
C PHE A 43 20.79 -9.55 -4.15
N LYS A 44 21.48 -10.19 -5.06
CA LYS A 44 20.93 -10.47 -6.41
C LYS A 44 19.90 -11.59 -6.44
N GLY A 45 20.04 -12.57 -5.52
CA GLY A 45 19.19 -13.75 -5.53
C GLY A 45 19.47 -14.67 -6.72
N ASP A 46 18.68 -15.71 -6.84
CA ASP A 46 18.73 -16.66 -7.96
C ASP A 46 17.34 -17.28 -8.16
N GLU A 47 17.23 -18.43 -8.84
CA GLU A 47 15.92 -19.04 -9.11
C GLU A 47 15.17 -19.45 -7.86
N THR A 48 15.88 -19.80 -6.78
CA THR A 48 15.27 -20.30 -5.54
C THR A 48 15.43 -19.35 -4.36
N HIS A 49 16.32 -18.37 -4.46
CA HIS A 49 16.56 -17.38 -3.40
C HIS A 49 16.12 -16.01 -3.90
N PRO A 50 15.32 -15.28 -3.11
CA PRO A 50 14.82 -13.98 -3.56
C PRO A 50 15.94 -12.94 -3.63
N SER A 51 15.76 -11.98 -4.54
CA SER A 51 16.54 -10.76 -4.55
C SER A 51 16.22 -9.93 -3.30
N GLY A 52 17.14 -9.08 -2.88
CA GLY A 52 16.93 -8.18 -1.74
C GLY A 52 16.41 -6.81 -2.11
N ALA A 53 16.21 -6.52 -3.39
CA ALA A 53 15.80 -5.19 -3.83
C ALA A 53 14.36 -4.90 -3.41
N LEU A 54 14.17 -3.84 -2.64
CA LEU A 54 12.85 -3.41 -2.14
C LEU A 54 12.83 -1.92 -1.86
N VAL A 55 11.64 -1.38 -1.63
CA VAL A 55 11.42 -0.01 -1.18
C VAL A 55 10.68 -0.05 0.14
N MET A 56 11.05 0.83 1.07
CA MET A 56 10.32 1.00 2.33
C MET A 56 9.92 2.45 2.53
N PHE A 57 8.67 2.65 2.94
CA PHE A 57 8.15 3.95 3.36
C PHE A 57 7.85 3.85 4.86
N GLU A 58 8.43 4.74 5.64
CA GLU A 58 8.11 4.84 7.06
C GLU A 58 6.84 5.66 7.20
N LEU A 59 5.78 5.00 7.67
CA LEU A 59 4.50 5.65 7.91
C LEU A 59 4.41 6.10 9.36
N GLN A 60 3.36 6.85 9.69
CA GLN A 60 3.12 7.27 11.06
C GLN A 60 2.91 6.07 11.98
N ASN A 61 3.21 6.25 13.25
CA ASN A 61 3.03 5.24 14.31
C ASN A 61 3.87 3.97 14.12
N GLY A 62 4.98 4.07 13.41
CA GLY A 62 5.94 2.97 13.26
C GLY A 62 5.56 1.90 12.25
N LEU A 63 4.46 2.08 11.53
CA LEU A 63 4.10 1.14 10.46
C LEU A 63 4.96 1.40 9.23
N ILE A 64 5.43 0.34 8.61
CA ILE A 64 6.20 0.42 7.36
C ILE A 64 5.35 -0.14 6.21
N LEU A 65 5.30 0.59 5.11
CA LEU A 65 4.77 0.10 3.85
C LEU A 65 5.96 -0.27 2.96
N ALA A 66 6.06 -1.52 2.57
CA ALA A 66 7.15 -2.01 1.73
C ALA A 66 6.63 -2.41 0.35
N LEU A 67 7.44 -2.16 -0.66
CA LEU A 67 7.20 -2.64 -2.02
C LEU A 67 8.26 -3.67 -2.35
N TYR A 68 7.82 -4.82 -2.84
CA TYR A 68 8.73 -5.93 -3.15
C TYR A 68 8.26 -6.59 -4.44
N PRO A 69 9.17 -6.94 -5.36
CA PRO A 69 8.73 -7.62 -6.59
C PRO A 69 7.91 -8.86 -6.27
N ARG A 70 6.77 -8.97 -6.92
CA ARG A 70 5.80 -10.07 -6.69
C ARG A 70 6.47 -11.44 -6.81
N THR A 71 7.35 -11.60 -7.79
CA THR A 71 8.08 -12.84 -8.02
C THR A 71 9.03 -13.16 -6.88
N GLU A 72 9.68 -12.13 -6.32
CA GLU A 72 10.63 -12.30 -5.22
C GLU A 72 9.92 -12.57 -3.89
N LEU A 73 8.79 -11.91 -3.67
CA LEU A 73 7.95 -12.19 -2.50
C LEU A 73 7.49 -13.66 -2.51
N ALA A 74 7.06 -14.15 -3.66
CA ALA A 74 6.64 -15.53 -3.81
C ALA A 74 7.79 -16.50 -3.51
N LYS A 75 9.00 -16.25 -4.00
CA LYS A 75 10.18 -17.07 -3.69
C LYS A 75 10.47 -17.07 -2.20
N ASP A 76 10.44 -15.90 -1.58
CA ASP A 76 10.74 -15.75 -0.16
C ASP A 76 9.74 -16.52 0.71
N ALA A 77 8.46 -16.44 0.36
CA ALA A 77 7.38 -17.12 1.09
C ALA A 77 7.21 -18.58 0.69
N LYS A 78 7.90 -19.03 -0.37
CA LYS A 78 7.78 -20.39 -0.93
C LYS A 78 6.36 -20.70 -1.37
N GLU A 79 5.74 -19.72 -2.04
CA GLU A 79 4.42 -19.84 -2.61
C GLU A 79 4.47 -19.62 -4.13
N PRO A 80 3.58 -20.22 -4.89
CA PRO A 80 3.53 -19.93 -6.34
C PRO A 80 3.09 -18.49 -6.56
N VAL A 81 3.61 -17.88 -7.62
CA VAL A 81 3.15 -16.54 -8.03
C VAL A 81 1.71 -16.66 -8.52
N GLY A 82 0.80 -15.94 -7.88
CA GLY A 82 -0.61 -15.92 -8.22
C GLY A 82 -1.04 -14.63 -8.89
N VAL A 83 -2.28 -14.61 -9.34
CA VAL A 83 -2.92 -13.39 -9.83
C VAL A 83 -3.39 -12.58 -8.65
N ALA A 84 -3.10 -11.27 -8.66
CA ALA A 84 -3.54 -10.37 -7.60
C ALA A 84 -5.07 -10.24 -7.63
N SER A 85 -5.69 -10.28 -6.45
CA SER A 85 -7.12 -10.02 -6.31
C SER A 85 -7.31 -8.75 -5.48
N PRO A 86 -7.94 -7.70 -6.03
CA PRO A 86 -8.15 -6.45 -5.30
C PRO A 86 -9.26 -6.53 -4.26
N THR A 87 -10.00 -7.64 -4.20
CA THR A 87 -11.13 -7.77 -3.28
C THR A 87 -10.82 -8.53 -2.01
N GLU A 88 -9.57 -8.97 -1.82
CA GLU A 88 -9.19 -9.75 -0.63
C GLU A 88 -8.86 -8.87 0.57
N PHE A 89 -8.34 -7.67 0.34
CA PHE A 89 -8.09 -6.69 1.38
C PHE A 89 -8.03 -5.30 0.78
N SER A 90 -8.13 -4.30 1.64
CA SER A 90 -7.93 -2.92 1.22
C SER A 90 -7.09 -2.19 2.27
N LEU A 91 -6.42 -1.14 1.84
CA LEU A 91 -5.69 -0.24 2.72
C LEU A 91 -6.52 1.02 2.90
N GLY A 92 -6.80 1.37 4.14
CA GLY A 92 -7.58 2.57 4.45
C GLY A 92 -6.67 3.73 4.85
N HIS A 93 -6.96 4.90 4.33
CA HIS A 93 -6.26 6.12 4.68
C HIS A 93 -7.27 7.16 5.15
N LEU A 94 -7.20 7.49 6.44
CA LEU A 94 -8.10 8.48 7.05
C LEU A 94 -7.58 9.88 6.79
N VAL A 95 -8.49 10.78 6.48
CA VAL A 95 -8.19 12.21 6.29
C VAL A 95 -9.08 13.06 7.21
N GLN A 96 -8.79 14.36 7.28
CA GLN A 96 -9.42 15.27 8.26
C GLN A 96 -10.78 15.80 7.83
N ASN A 97 -11.08 15.81 6.52
CA ASN A 97 -12.32 16.37 5.98
C ASN A 97 -12.61 15.80 4.59
N LYS A 98 -13.81 16.09 4.09
CA LYS A 98 -14.26 15.57 2.78
C LYS A 98 -13.44 16.12 1.62
N GLU A 99 -13.02 17.37 1.73
CA GLU A 99 -12.21 18.01 0.67
C GLU A 99 -10.88 17.31 0.48
N GLU A 100 -10.29 16.80 1.55
CA GLU A 100 -9.06 16.02 1.47
C GLU A 100 -9.28 14.67 0.79
N VAL A 101 -10.47 14.05 0.95
CA VAL A 101 -10.80 12.83 0.20
C VAL A 101 -10.77 13.11 -1.29
N ASP A 102 -11.48 14.15 -1.72
CA ASP A 102 -11.57 14.50 -3.14
C ASP A 102 -10.20 14.85 -3.71
N ALA A 103 -9.42 15.63 -2.98
CA ALA A 103 -8.10 16.07 -3.44
C ALA A 103 -7.13 14.91 -3.59
N LEU A 104 -7.09 14.00 -2.61
CA LEU A 104 -6.18 12.86 -2.63
C LEU A 104 -6.59 11.84 -3.71
N MET A 105 -7.89 11.64 -3.92
CA MET A 105 -8.37 10.77 -4.98
C MET A 105 -7.95 11.28 -6.36
N LYS A 106 -8.04 12.60 -6.59
CA LYS A 106 -7.58 13.21 -7.84
C LYS A 106 -6.08 13.09 -8.02
N ARG A 107 -5.34 13.29 -6.94
CA ARG A 107 -3.87 13.15 -6.99
C ARG A 107 -3.47 11.73 -7.34
N ALA A 108 -4.13 10.73 -6.75
CA ALA A 108 -3.86 9.33 -7.04
C ALA A 108 -4.15 9.00 -8.50
N GLU A 109 -5.27 9.48 -9.02
CA GLU A 109 -5.65 9.27 -10.42
C GLU A 109 -4.62 9.90 -11.36
N ALA A 110 -4.18 11.12 -11.08
CA ALA A 110 -3.14 11.80 -11.86
C ALA A 110 -1.82 11.04 -11.83
N ALA A 111 -1.54 10.31 -10.74
CA ALA A 111 -0.33 9.51 -10.58
C ALA A 111 -0.42 8.14 -11.27
N GLY A 112 -1.58 7.77 -11.80
CA GLY A 112 -1.76 6.51 -12.52
C GLY A 112 -2.70 5.50 -11.86
N ALA A 113 -3.33 5.86 -10.74
CA ALA A 113 -4.32 4.99 -10.10
C ALA A 113 -5.59 4.88 -10.93
N THR A 114 -6.29 3.78 -10.77
CA THR A 114 -7.61 3.57 -11.35
C THR A 114 -8.67 3.78 -10.27
N VAL A 115 -9.50 4.80 -10.43
CA VAL A 115 -10.62 5.04 -9.51
C VAL A 115 -11.67 3.96 -9.76
N THR A 116 -12.03 3.22 -8.71
CA THR A 116 -13.06 2.17 -8.81
C THR A 116 -14.40 2.66 -8.31
N ASP A 117 -14.39 3.61 -7.38
CA ASP A 117 -15.62 4.20 -6.84
C ASP A 117 -15.31 5.66 -6.45
N GLU A 118 -15.98 6.59 -7.11
CA GLU A 118 -15.81 8.01 -6.83
C GLU A 118 -16.26 8.32 -5.40
N PRO A 119 -15.65 9.31 -4.73
CA PRO A 119 -16.07 9.67 -3.36
C PRO A 119 -17.56 9.97 -3.28
N HIS A 120 -18.20 9.40 -2.27
CA HIS A 120 -19.63 9.67 -1.99
C HIS A 120 -19.94 9.36 -0.53
N GLU A 121 -21.13 9.78 -0.11
CA GLU A 121 -21.66 9.51 1.22
C GLU A 121 -21.94 8.03 1.40
N ARG A 122 -21.57 7.50 2.56
CA ARG A 122 -21.81 6.11 2.96
C ARG A 122 -22.54 6.10 4.29
N PRO A 123 -23.02 4.92 4.76
CA PRO A 123 -23.64 4.85 6.09
C PRO A 123 -22.79 5.45 7.18
N TRP A 124 -23.42 5.92 8.26
CA TRP A 124 -22.81 6.55 9.44
C TRP A 124 -22.12 7.88 9.15
N GLY A 125 -22.47 8.57 8.08
CA GLY A 125 -21.88 9.86 7.74
C GLY A 125 -20.47 9.79 7.18
N ILE A 126 -20.00 8.59 6.83
CA ILE A 126 -18.67 8.39 6.23
C ILE A 126 -18.71 8.87 4.78
N TYR A 127 -17.62 9.49 4.34
CA TYR A 127 -17.42 9.94 2.96
C TYR A 127 -16.11 9.36 2.46
N SER A 128 -16.16 8.55 1.41
CA SER A 128 -14.95 7.88 0.91
C SER A 128 -15.03 7.53 -0.55
N GLY A 129 -13.87 7.29 -1.13
CA GLY A 129 -13.71 6.73 -2.46
C GLY A 129 -12.66 5.63 -2.46
N TYR A 130 -12.63 4.86 -3.53
CA TYR A 130 -11.69 3.76 -3.71
C TYR A 130 -10.87 3.93 -4.98
N PHE A 131 -9.60 3.56 -4.91
CA PHE A 131 -8.78 3.43 -6.12
C PHE A 131 -7.92 2.18 -6.03
N LYS A 132 -7.48 1.69 -7.19
CA LYS A 132 -6.42 0.68 -7.28
C LYS A 132 -5.13 1.39 -7.66
N ASP A 133 -4.04 1.02 -7.01
CA ASP A 133 -2.72 1.50 -7.39
C ASP A 133 -2.30 0.91 -8.75
N VAL A 134 -1.07 1.20 -9.18
CA VAL A 134 -0.57 0.74 -10.49
C VAL A 134 -0.42 -0.78 -10.59
N ASP A 135 -0.48 -1.49 -9.46
CA ASP A 135 -0.39 -2.95 -9.39
C ASP A 135 -1.72 -3.61 -9.05
N GLY A 136 -2.78 -2.83 -8.89
CA GLY A 136 -4.12 -3.34 -8.61
C GLY A 136 -4.45 -3.47 -7.13
N HIS A 137 -3.62 -2.93 -6.23
CA HIS A 137 -3.93 -2.95 -4.79
C HIS A 137 -4.99 -1.90 -4.48
N LEU A 138 -5.98 -2.29 -3.67
CA LEU A 138 -7.14 -1.47 -3.37
C LEU A 138 -6.88 -0.57 -2.17
N TRP A 139 -7.19 0.72 -2.35
CA TRP A 139 -7.11 1.74 -1.30
C TRP A 139 -8.46 2.39 -1.13
N GLU A 140 -8.81 2.70 0.12
CA GLU A 140 -9.95 3.55 0.45
C GLU A 140 -9.43 4.84 1.08
N ILE A 141 -9.82 5.97 0.54
CA ILE A 141 -9.53 7.29 1.12
C ILE A 141 -10.80 7.74 1.82
N VAL A 142 -10.72 7.94 3.12
CA VAL A 142 -11.90 8.00 3.99
C VAL A 142 -11.87 9.23 4.89
N TRP A 143 -12.97 9.97 4.90
CA TRP A 143 -13.28 10.85 6.02
C TRP A 143 -14.38 10.18 6.85
N ASN A 144 -14.09 9.97 8.12
CA ASN A 144 -15.03 9.39 9.07
C ASN A 144 -15.11 10.33 10.27
N PRO A 145 -16.28 10.96 10.51
CA PRO A 145 -16.40 11.92 11.62
C PRO A 145 -16.20 11.29 13.00
N HIS A 146 -16.25 9.95 13.09
CA HIS A 146 -16.06 9.23 14.35
C HIS A 146 -14.62 8.72 14.53
N MET A 147 -13.77 8.85 13.50
CA MET A 147 -12.38 8.37 13.52
C MET A 147 -11.48 9.35 12.77
N LEU A 148 -11.17 10.48 13.39
CA LEU A 148 -10.28 11.46 12.76
C LEU A 148 -8.82 11.08 13.01
N PRO A 149 -7.94 11.21 12.01
CA PRO A 149 -6.51 10.96 12.21
C PRO A 149 -5.87 12.07 13.06
N GLU A 150 -4.75 11.75 13.70
CA GLU A 150 -3.95 12.73 14.47
C GLU A 150 -3.17 13.67 13.56
#